data_16c93f25006653ce2412fb8c3bb333e0
#
_entry.id   16c93f25006653ce2412fb8c3bb333e0
#
_cell.length_a   1.000
_cell.length_b   1.000
_cell.length_c   1.000
_cell.angle_alpha   90.00
_cell.angle_beta   90.00
_cell.angle_gamma   90.00
#
_symmetry.space_group_name_H-M   'P 1'
#
loop_
_entity.id
_entity.type
_entity.pdbx_description
1 polymer ?
#
loop_
_entity_poly.entity_id
_entity_poly.type
_entity_poly.pdbx_seq_one_letter_code
_entity_poly.pdbx_strand_id
1 'polypeptide(L)'
;MLNLMPVAWPINTSGMSVKIVDASIHEIQLKTRMPFKYGIATMTEVPMVFVTVEAEVDGKTATGTSSDLLPPKWFTKVPDDPIEKEIADMLRVIRRALGQALGQVGDSAFDLWRILYEKQAEWAESSQVPPLLAHFGTSLVERALIEATCRANNQALGQAITTGLLGFDPGDVHPILKGQAASSLLPSQPLAKVQARHTVGLGDPLSANQITEDDRIDDSLPQSLDQCIKAYGLRHFKIKINGDIQWDLERLKSVAKTIVQHAAGDYAFSLDGNEQFQSITSFRDHWNQLRNEPELDSFFEHLLFIEQPLHRDVALDEALKTEFDQWPDRPAVIIDESDATLESLPKALAIGYAGTSHKNCKGIFKGIANACLLEHHRRNGNHTVMSGEDLCNVGPVAVIQDLAIMAMLGIESVERNGHHYMAGLSQFPHRTQEQILEAHDGLYKTSPLGWPTLAITNGEIDLSSVNKQAFGTGFDLDLGVFDEISMSEE
;
A
#
# COMPACT_ATOMS: atom_id res chain seq x y z
N MET A 1 12.24 17.86 -26.09
CA MET A 1 11.95 16.55 -26.71
C MET A 1 13.19 15.68 -26.54
N LEU A 2 13.30 15.01 -25.43
CA LEU A 2 14.30 13.95 -25.23
C LEU A 2 13.65 12.66 -25.75
N ASN A 3 14.16 12.15 -26.86
CA ASN A 3 13.82 10.82 -27.36
C ASN A 3 14.25 9.79 -26.32
N LEU A 4 13.31 9.29 -25.54
CA LEU A 4 13.50 8.08 -24.77
C LEU A 4 13.58 6.92 -25.77
N MET A 5 14.79 6.43 -26.03
CA MET A 5 14.98 5.17 -26.75
C MET A 5 14.40 4.05 -25.86
N PRO A 6 13.65 3.10 -26.43
CA PRO A 6 13.22 1.93 -25.67
C PRO A 6 14.46 1.22 -25.14
N VAL A 7 14.51 1.01 -23.83
CA VAL A 7 15.57 0.22 -23.18
C VAL A 7 15.39 -1.23 -23.65
N ALA A 8 16.26 -1.71 -24.52
CA ALA A 8 16.28 -3.12 -24.90
C ALA A 8 16.80 -3.93 -23.70
N TRP A 9 15.90 -4.64 -23.05
CA TRP A 9 16.20 -5.48 -21.90
C TRP A 9 16.94 -6.77 -22.34
N PRO A 10 17.91 -7.27 -21.58
CA PRO A 10 18.54 -8.55 -21.89
C PRO A 10 17.54 -9.70 -21.67
N ILE A 11 17.43 -10.61 -22.63
CA ILE A 11 16.64 -11.83 -22.52
C ILE A 11 17.35 -12.75 -21.52
N ASN A 12 16.68 -13.02 -20.39
CA ASN A 12 17.18 -13.95 -19.38
C ASN A 12 16.80 -15.38 -19.83
N THR A 13 17.79 -16.24 -20.08
CA THR A 13 17.59 -17.61 -20.57
C THR A 13 17.47 -18.64 -19.45
N SER A 14 16.67 -18.38 -18.43
CA SER A 14 16.20 -19.44 -17.55
C SER A 14 14.97 -20.07 -18.19
N GLY A 15 15.00 -21.34 -18.52
CA GLY A 15 14.00 -22.02 -19.35
C GLY A 15 12.64 -22.26 -18.71
N MET A 16 12.16 -21.34 -17.86
CA MET A 16 10.81 -21.29 -17.33
C MET A 16 9.88 -20.66 -18.36
N SER A 17 8.65 -21.13 -18.47
CA SER A 17 7.60 -20.53 -19.29
C SER A 17 6.39 -20.22 -18.43
N VAL A 18 5.97 -18.95 -18.45
CA VAL A 18 4.79 -18.49 -17.71
C VAL A 18 3.82 -17.84 -18.68
N LYS A 19 2.56 -18.30 -18.66
CA LYS A 19 1.50 -17.80 -19.55
C LYS A 19 0.20 -17.67 -18.79
N ILE A 20 -0.49 -16.52 -18.90
CA ILE A 20 -1.86 -16.36 -18.41
C ILE A 20 -2.81 -16.93 -19.47
N VAL A 21 -3.61 -17.94 -19.07
CA VAL A 21 -4.52 -18.65 -19.98
C VAL A 21 -5.98 -18.27 -19.79
N ASP A 22 -6.36 -17.86 -18.57
CA ASP A 22 -7.70 -17.37 -18.27
C ASP A 22 -7.67 -16.31 -17.15
N ALA A 23 -8.71 -15.49 -17.07
CA ALA A 23 -8.83 -14.46 -16.05
C ALA A 23 -10.29 -14.06 -15.81
N SER A 24 -10.59 -13.65 -14.58
CA SER A 24 -11.91 -13.11 -14.20
C SER A 24 -11.79 -11.96 -13.20
N ILE A 25 -12.85 -11.15 -13.13
CA ILE A 25 -13.02 -10.07 -12.15
C ILE A 25 -14.31 -10.31 -11.40
N HIS A 26 -14.26 -10.20 -10.08
CA HIS A 26 -15.43 -10.23 -9.21
C HIS A 26 -15.39 -9.06 -8.25
N GLU A 27 -16.55 -8.67 -7.70
CA GLU A 27 -16.62 -7.60 -6.71
C GLU A 27 -17.58 -7.91 -5.56
N ILE A 28 -17.36 -7.18 -4.48
CA ILE A 28 -18.29 -7.06 -3.35
C ILE A 28 -18.37 -5.60 -2.93
N GLN A 29 -19.58 -5.09 -2.72
CA GLN A 29 -19.78 -3.76 -2.18
C GLN A 29 -19.64 -3.78 -0.67
N LEU A 30 -18.70 -3.00 -0.13
CA LEU A 30 -18.47 -2.87 1.30
C LEU A 30 -18.92 -1.50 1.82
N LYS A 31 -19.36 -1.47 3.09
CA LYS A 31 -19.69 -0.24 3.81
C LYS A 31 -18.71 -0.04 4.95
N THR A 32 -18.26 1.20 5.12
CA THR A 32 -17.49 1.54 6.32
C THR A 32 -18.42 1.62 7.53
N ARG A 33 -17.89 1.31 8.70
CA ARG A 33 -18.65 1.42 9.98
C ARG A 33 -18.78 2.88 10.42
N MET A 34 -17.89 3.76 9.93
CA MET A 34 -17.96 5.21 10.12
C MET A 34 -17.31 5.89 8.91
N PRO A 35 -17.61 7.17 8.61
CA PRO A 35 -17.04 7.86 7.47
C PRO A 35 -15.51 7.96 7.57
N PHE A 36 -14.78 7.54 6.55
CA PHE A 36 -13.34 7.70 6.45
C PHE A 36 -13.00 8.93 5.59
N LYS A 37 -12.41 9.96 6.24
CA LYS A 37 -11.98 11.21 5.57
C LYS A 37 -10.49 11.19 5.28
N TYR A 38 -10.13 11.25 3.99
CA TYR A 38 -8.75 11.31 3.51
C TYR A 38 -8.66 12.25 2.31
N GLY A 39 -7.57 13.01 2.21
CA GLY A 39 -7.41 14.01 1.15
C GLY A 39 -8.64 14.90 0.98
N ILE A 40 -9.29 14.83 -0.18
CA ILE A 40 -10.53 15.54 -0.51
C ILE A 40 -11.79 14.66 -0.44
N ALA A 41 -11.64 13.38 -0.08
CA ALA A 41 -12.72 12.39 -0.10
C ALA A 41 -13.28 12.08 1.29
N THR A 42 -14.53 11.62 1.29
CA THR A 42 -15.17 10.93 2.42
C THR A 42 -15.75 9.63 1.90
N MET A 43 -15.23 8.52 2.38
CA MET A 43 -15.66 7.18 2.01
C MET A 43 -16.63 6.62 3.06
N THR A 44 -17.81 6.20 2.62
CA THR A 44 -18.83 5.51 3.44
C THR A 44 -19.15 4.13 2.88
N GLU A 45 -18.91 3.93 1.59
CA GLU A 45 -19.03 2.65 0.90
C GLU A 45 -17.99 2.60 -0.21
N VAL A 46 -17.56 1.39 -0.58
CA VAL A 46 -16.49 1.17 -1.55
C VAL A 46 -16.57 -0.23 -2.12
N PRO A 47 -16.43 -0.43 -3.45
CA PRO A 47 -16.25 -1.76 -4.03
C PRO A 47 -14.88 -2.33 -3.63
N MET A 48 -14.84 -3.62 -3.36
CA MET A 48 -13.61 -4.42 -3.33
C MET A 48 -13.63 -5.36 -4.52
N VAL A 49 -12.59 -5.31 -5.34
CA VAL A 49 -12.46 -6.20 -6.50
C VAL A 49 -11.54 -7.37 -6.18
N PHE A 50 -11.84 -8.51 -6.82
CA PHE A 50 -10.99 -9.69 -6.89
C PHE A 50 -10.63 -9.93 -8.35
N VAL A 51 -9.34 -9.97 -8.62
CA VAL A 51 -8.79 -10.32 -9.93
C VAL A 51 -8.15 -11.68 -9.83
N THR A 52 -8.62 -12.63 -10.64
CA THR A 52 -8.09 -13.98 -10.68
C THR A 52 -7.47 -14.26 -12.03
N VAL A 53 -6.32 -14.89 -12.03
CA VAL A 53 -5.69 -15.41 -13.23
C VAL A 53 -5.45 -16.91 -13.08
N GLU A 54 -5.70 -17.65 -14.15
CA GLU A 54 -5.18 -19.00 -14.34
C GLU A 54 -3.90 -18.91 -15.16
N ALA A 55 -2.80 -19.40 -14.61
CA ALA A 55 -1.50 -19.35 -15.26
C ALA A 55 -0.94 -20.76 -15.49
N GLU A 56 -0.40 -20.98 -16.69
CA GLU A 56 0.45 -22.14 -16.99
C GLU A 56 1.90 -21.76 -16.68
N VAL A 57 2.51 -22.48 -15.73
CA VAL A 57 3.89 -22.28 -15.24
C VAL A 57 4.65 -23.59 -15.42
N ASP A 58 5.55 -23.64 -16.40
CA ASP A 58 6.30 -24.87 -16.75
C ASP A 58 5.40 -26.09 -16.99
N GLY A 59 4.27 -25.88 -17.67
CA GLY A 59 3.29 -26.94 -17.96
C GLY A 59 2.39 -27.34 -16.77
N LYS A 60 2.49 -26.65 -15.63
CA LYS A 60 1.56 -26.79 -14.49
C LYS A 60 0.58 -25.62 -14.49
N THR A 61 -0.69 -25.91 -14.35
CA THR A 61 -1.74 -24.89 -14.21
C THR A 61 -1.96 -24.55 -12.74
N ALA A 62 -2.00 -23.27 -12.41
CA ALA A 62 -2.35 -22.80 -11.08
C ALA A 62 -3.14 -21.48 -11.17
N THR A 63 -4.01 -21.29 -10.19
CA THR A 63 -4.80 -20.07 -10.04
C THR A 63 -4.20 -19.19 -8.97
N GLY A 64 -4.14 -17.88 -9.23
CA GLY A 64 -3.81 -16.86 -8.24
C GLY A 64 -4.85 -15.77 -8.23
N THR A 65 -5.08 -15.18 -7.06
CA THR A 65 -6.09 -14.14 -6.84
C THR A 65 -5.46 -12.94 -6.15
N SER A 66 -5.75 -11.76 -6.64
CA SER A 66 -5.43 -10.49 -6.00
C SER A 66 -6.70 -9.71 -5.68
N SER A 67 -6.59 -8.75 -4.77
CA SER A 67 -7.74 -7.93 -4.40
C SER A 67 -7.28 -6.55 -3.92
N ASP A 68 -8.14 -5.55 -4.14
CA ASP A 68 -7.98 -4.22 -3.59
C ASP A 68 -9.33 -3.51 -3.46
N LEU A 69 -9.41 -2.49 -2.63
CA LEU A 69 -10.53 -1.54 -2.66
C LEU A 69 -10.39 -0.60 -3.86
N LEU A 70 -11.50 -0.03 -4.31
CA LEU A 70 -11.56 1.02 -5.33
C LEU A 70 -11.82 2.40 -4.69
N PRO A 71 -10.84 2.99 -3.95
CA PRO A 71 -11.06 4.22 -3.21
C PRO A 71 -11.14 5.43 -4.15
N PRO A 72 -12.22 6.23 -4.09
CA PRO A 72 -12.33 7.43 -4.90
C PRO A 72 -11.30 8.49 -4.49
N LYS A 73 -10.94 9.39 -5.43
CA LYS A 73 -10.08 10.57 -5.21
C LYS A 73 -8.65 10.28 -4.74
N TRP A 74 -8.18 9.03 -4.83
CA TRP A 74 -6.80 8.70 -4.48
C TRP A 74 -5.89 8.60 -5.72
N PHE A 75 -6.31 7.84 -6.74
CA PHE A 75 -5.53 7.70 -8.00
C PHE A 75 -5.57 8.98 -8.84
N THR A 76 -6.74 9.60 -8.90
CA THR A 76 -6.98 10.90 -9.54
C THR A 76 -7.54 11.86 -8.49
N LYS A 77 -7.01 13.07 -8.40
CA LYS A 77 -7.45 14.04 -7.39
C LYS A 77 -8.28 15.16 -8.04
N VAL A 78 -9.31 14.75 -8.80
CA VAL A 78 -10.22 15.68 -9.50
C VAL A 78 -11.48 15.89 -8.64
N PRO A 79 -11.66 17.08 -8.02
CA PRO A 79 -12.72 17.28 -7.03
C PRO A 79 -14.14 17.03 -7.57
N ASP A 80 -14.39 17.47 -8.79
CA ASP A 80 -15.74 17.47 -9.41
C ASP A 80 -16.08 16.17 -10.17
N ASP A 81 -15.15 15.22 -10.29
CA ASP A 81 -15.45 13.94 -10.94
C ASP A 81 -16.41 13.12 -10.07
N PRO A 82 -17.51 12.58 -10.67
CA PRO A 82 -18.39 11.65 -9.94
C PRO A 82 -17.63 10.39 -9.47
N ILE A 83 -18.01 9.88 -8.30
CA ILE A 83 -17.40 8.66 -7.73
C ILE A 83 -17.57 7.47 -8.68
N GLU A 84 -18.73 7.34 -9.32
CA GLU A 84 -19.04 6.27 -10.26
C GLU A 84 -18.12 6.30 -11.48
N LYS A 85 -17.75 7.49 -11.97
CA LYS A 85 -16.76 7.65 -13.04
C LYS A 85 -15.39 7.15 -12.63
N GLU A 86 -14.94 7.49 -11.42
CA GLU A 86 -13.63 7.06 -10.93
C GLU A 86 -13.55 5.55 -10.70
N ILE A 87 -14.64 4.94 -10.21
CA ILE A 87 -14.75 3.48 -10.10
C ILE A 87 -14.70 2.85 -11.50
N ALA A 88 -15.46 3.40 -12.46
CA ALA A 88 -15.42 2.93 -13.85
C ALA A 88 -14.02 3.06 -14.47
N ASP A 89 -13.30 4.15 -14.21
CA ASP A 89 -11.92 4.35 -14.68
C ASP A 89 -10.95 3.33 -14.05
N MET A 90 -11.09 3.01 -12.74
CA MET A 90 -10.32 1.96 -12.09
C MET A 90 -10.62 0.58 -12.70
N LEU A 91 -11.88 0.25 -12.94
CA LEU A 91 -12.26 -1.01 -13.60
C LEU A 91 -11.75 -1.07 -15.04
N ARG A 92 -11.76 0.04 -15.77
CA ARG A 92 -11.22 0.14 -17.13
C ARG A 92 -9.73 -0.20 -17.18
N VAL A 93 -8.92 0.32 -16.29
CA VAL A 93 -7.47 0.02 -16.27
C VAL A 93 -7.21 -1.44 -15.87
N ILE A 94 -8.04 -2.04 -15.02
CA ILE A 94 -7.96 -3.48 -14.67
C ILE A 94 -8.31 -4.34 -15.88
N ARG A 95 -9.43 -4.09 -16.56
CA ARG A 95 -9.84 -4.82 -17.78
C ARG A 95 -8.78 -4.71 -18.87
N ARG A 96 -8.20 -3.51 -19.03
CA ARG A 96 -7.13 -3.29 -20.01
C ARG A 96 -5.89 -4.12 -19.69
N ALA A 97 -5.44 -4.13 -18.44
CA ALA A 97 -4.29 -4.90 -18.01
C ALA A 97 -4.50 -6.40 -18.23
N LEU A 98 -5.67 -6.93 -17.85
CA LEU A 98 -6.03 -8.34 -18.08
C LEU A 98 -6.09 -8.69 -19.57
N GLY A 99 -6.74 -7.85 -20.38
CA GLY A 99 -6.83 -8.06 -21.82
C GLY A 99 -5.47 -8.07 -22.52
N GLN A 100 -4.50 -7.28 -22.00
CA GLN A 100 -3.13 -7.28 -22.51
C GLN A 100 -2.32 -8.49 -22.00
N ALA A 101 -2.64 -9.03 -20.82
CA ALA A 101 -1.93 -10.14 -20.20
C ALA A 101 -2.38 -11.51 -20.76
N LEU A 102 -3.66 -11.65 -21.15
CA LEU A 102 -4.21 -12.90 -21.66
C LEU A 102 -3.45 -13.38 -22.91
N GLY A 103 -2.98 -14.61 -22.85
CA GLY A 103 -2.22 -15.26 -23.92
C GLY A 103 -0.75 -14.81 -24.03
N GLN A 104 -0.31 -13.80 -23.26
CA GLN A 104 1.11 -13.44 -23.23
C GLN A 104 1.93 -14.54 -22.59
N VAL A 105 3.15 -14.71 -23.09
CA VAL A 105 4.15 -15.65 -22.56
C VAL A 105 5.38 -14.87 -22.16
N GLY A 106 5.91 -15.16 -20.98
CA GLY A 106 7.19 -14.66 -20.49
C GLY A 106 8.10 -15.79 -20.04
N ASP A 107 9.39 -15.52 -19.96
CA ASP A 107 10.39 -16.46 -19.44
C ASP A 107 10.35 -16.55 -17.90
N SER A 108 9.57 -15.73 -17.25
CA SER A 108 9.30 -15.70 -15.80
C SER A 108 8.08 -14.82 -15.49
N ALA A 109 7.61 -14.84 -14.24
CA ALA A 109 6.56 -13.92 -13.79
C ALA A 109 7.02 -12.45 -13.91
N PHE A 110 8.29 -12.16 -13.62
CA PHE A 110 8.87 -10.83 -13.78
C PHE A 110 8.94 -10.38 -15.25
N ASP A 111 9.35 -11.26 -16.15
CA ASP A 111 9.40 -10.95 -17.58
C ASP A 111 8.00 -10.66 -18.15
N LEU A 112 7.00 -11.49 -17.78
CA LEU A 112 5.62 -11.26 -18.16
C LEU A 112 5.07 -9.93 -17.61
N TRP A 113 5.37 -9.62 -16.34
CA TRP A 113 5.00 -8.34 -15.74
C TRP A 113 5.63 -7.17 -16.48
N ARG A 114 6.90 -7.27 -16.88
CA ARG A 114 7.62 -6.23 -17.60
C ARG A 114 6.95 -5.92 -18.94
N ILE A 115 6.60 -6.96 -19.70
CA ILE A 115 5.84 -6.83 -20.96
C ILE A 115 4.50 -6.13 -20.72
N LEU A 116 3.79 -6.52 -19.67
CA LEU A 116 2.52 -5.92 -19.31
C LEU A 116 2.67 -4.46 -18.87
N TYR A 117 3.68 -4.16 -18.05
CA TYR A 117 3.98 -2.81 -17.57
C TYR A 117 4.21 -1.83 -18.72
N GLU A 118 5.06 -2.21 -19.69
CA GLU A 118 5.34 -1.41 -20.88
C GLU A 118 4.09 -1.17 -21.72
N LYS A 119 3.35 -2.22 -22.04
CA LYS A 119 2.10 -2.11 -22.82
C LYS A 119 1.06 -1.23 -22.12
N GLN A 120 0.93 -1.35 -20.81
CA GLN A 120 -0.01 -0.54 -20.03
C GLN A 120 0.43 0.93 -20.00
N ALA A 121 1.73 1.20 -19.89
CA ALA A 121 2.28 2.56 -19.94
C ALA A 121 2.05 3.22 -21.31
N GLU A 122 2.33 2.52 -22.43
CA GLU A 122 2.10 3.00 -23.79
C GLU A 122 0.61 3.32 -24.03
N TRP A 123 -0.29 2.43 -23.58
CA TRP A 123 -1.72 2.67 -23.68
C TRP A 123 -2.14 3.87 -22.82
N ALA A 124 -1.64 3.98 -21.60
CA ALA A 124 -1.97 5.07 -20.68
C ALA A 124 -1.56 6.44 -21.27
N GLU A 125 -0.37 6.54 -21.85
CA GLU A 125 0.09 7.75 -22.52
C GLU A 125 -0.82 8.12 -23.68
N SER A 126 -1.13 7.17 -24.57
CA SER A 126 -2.00 7.40 -25.74
C SER A 126 -3.44 7.74 -25.36
N SER A 127 -3.92 7.24 -24.21
CA SER A 127 -5.30 7.43 -23.70
C SER A 127 -5.40 8.52 -22.64
N GLN A 128 -4.29 9.21 -22.33
CA GLN A 128 -4.21 10.27 -21.31
C GLN A 128 -4.66 9.80 -19.92
N VAL A 129 -4.37 8.54 -19.58
CA VAL A 129 -4.64 7.98 -18.26
C VAL A 129 -3.42 8.26 -17.34
N PRO A 130 -3.61 8.82 -16.13
CA PRO A 130 -2.51 9.02 -15.22
C PRO A 130 -1.75 7.72 -14.90
N PRO A 131 -0.41 7.71 -14.87
CA PRO A 131 0.38 6.48 -14.67
C PRO A 131 0.04 5.74 -13.38
N LEU A 132 -0.22 6.45 -12.27
CA LEU A 132 -0.60 5.84 -10.99
C LEU A 132 -1.90 5.03 -11.11
N LEU A 133 -2.90 5.57 -11.82
CA LEU A 133 -4.15 4.88 -12.11
C LEU A 133 -3.93 3.71 -13.07
N ALA A 134 -3.17 3.90 -14.15
CA ALA A 134 -2.93 2.86 -15.15
C ALA A 134 -2.27 1.62 -14.53
N HIS A 135 -1.23 1.82 -13.72
CA HIS A 135 -0.50 0.73 -13.09
C HIS A 135 -1.21 0.10 -11.89
N PHE A 136 -2.32 0.67 -11.42
CA PHE A 136 -3.23 -0.03 -10.52
C PHE A 136 -3.75 -1.33 -11.15
N GLY A 137 -4.20 -1.26 -12.42
CA GLY A 137 -4.59 -2.46 -13.17
C GLY A 137 -3.45 -3.47 -13.33
N THR A 138 -2.24 -2.98 -13.69
CA THR A 138 -1.04 -3.82 -13.75
C THR A 138 -0.76 -4.53 -12.43
N SER A 139 -0.88 -3.83 -11.31
CA SER A 139 -0.57 -4.37 -9.96
C SER A 139 -1.48 -5.51 -9.55
N LEU A 140 -2.74 -5.49 -9.94
CA LEU A 140 -3.69 -6.57 -9.65
C LEU A 140 -3.35 -7.83 -10.45
N VAL A 141 -3.06 -7.69 -11.75
CA VAL A 141 -2.62 -8.83 -12.59
C VAL A 141 -1.28 -9.39 -12.08
N GLU A 142 -0.33 -8.54 -11.76
CA GLU A 142 0.96 -8.90 -11.20
C GLU A 142 0.84 -9.73 -9.93
N ARG A 143 0.03 -9.31 -8.98
CA ARG A 143 -0.17 -10.02 -7.69
C ARG A 143 -0.80 -11.39 -7.89
N ALA A 144 -1.82 -11.48 -8.73
CA ALA A 144 -2.45 -12.75 -9.06
C ALA A 144 -1.46 -13.69 -9.78
N LEU A 145 -0.64 -13.17 -10.70
CA LEU A 145 0.40 -13.94 -11.40
C LEU A 145 1.49 -14.45 -10.45
N ILE A 146 1.94 -13.61 -9.50
CA ILE A 146 2.92 -14.00 -8.47
C ILE A 146 2.35 -15.13 -7.62
N GLU A 147 1.10 -15.03 -7.16
CA GLU A 147 0.47 -16.09 -6.37
C GLU A 147 0.36 -17.39 -7.18
N ALA A 148 -0.12 -17.34 -8.42
CA ALA A 148 -0.21 -18.51 -9.29
C ALA A 148 1.15 -19.18 -9.50
N THR A 149 2.22 -18.38 -9.72
CA THR A 149 3.58 -18.89 -9.89
C THR A 149 4.09 -19.56 -8.62
N CYS A 150 3.86 -18.95 -7.46
CA CYS A 150 4.22 -19.52 -6.16
C CYS A 150 3.45 -20.82 -5.87
N ARG A 151 2.15 -20.88 -6.14
CA ARG A 151 1.30 -22.06 -5.98
C ARG A 151 1.74 -23.21 -6.90
N ALA A 152 2.00 -22.93 -8.17
CA ALA A 152 2.48 -23.94 -9.14
C ALA A 152 3.78 -24.64 -8.68
N ASN A 153 4.62 -23.91 -7.92
CA ASN A 153 5.90 -24.37 -7.42
C ASN A 153 5.89 -24.75 -5.93
N ASN A 154 4.74 -24.62 -5.27
CA ASN A 154 4.56 -24.91 -3.84
C ASN A 154 5.60 -24.15 -2.97
N GLN A 155 5.81 -22.87 -3.27
CA GLN A 155 6.72 -22.00 -2.53
C GLN A 155 5.97 -20.82 -1.88
N ALA A 156 6.38 -20.47 -0.68
CA ALA A 156 5.95 -19.21 -0.08
C ALA A 156 6.61 -18.01 -0.80
N LEU A 157 5.94 -16.84 -0.78
CA LEU A 157 6.42 -15.62 -1.46
C LEU A 157 7.89 -15.29 -1.11
N GLY A 158 8.23 -15.26 0.17
CA GLY A 158 9.59 -14.95 0.62
C GLY A 158 10.64 -15.92 0.06
N GLN A 159 10.30 -17.20 -0.03
CA GLN A 159 11.14 -18.21 -0.64
C GLN A 159 11.24 -17.99 -2.16
N ALA A 160 10.14 -17.72 -2.85
CA ALA A 160 10.10 -17.48 -4.29
C ALA A 160 11.01 -16.30 -4.70
N ILE A 161 11.02 -15.23 -3.92
CA ILE A 161 11.88 -14.06 -4.15
C ILE A 161 13.35 -14.43 -3.89
N THR A 162 13.67 -15.09 -2.79
CA THR A 162 15.06 -15.39 -2.41
C THR A 162 15.72 -16.47 -3.27
N THR A 163 14.94 -17.41 -3.80
CA THR A 163 15.43 -18.46 -4.71
C THR A 163 15.49 -18.01 -6.16
N GLY A 164 14.97 -16.82 -6.50
CA GLY A 164 14.89 -16.32 -7.87
C GLY A 164 13.80 -16.97 -8.72
N LEU A 165 12.82 -17.68 -8.12
CA LEU A 165 11.71 -18.33 -8.84
C LEU A 165 10.95 -17.35 -9.74
N LEU A 166 10.75 -16.11 -9.27
CA LEU A 166 10.00 -15.10 -10.01
C LEU A 166 10.79 -14.47 -11.18
N GLY A 167 12.07 -14.78 -11.33
CA GLY A 167 12.95 -14.22 -12.36
C GLY A 167 13.34 -12.77 -12.14
N PHE A 168 13.10 -12.21 -10.96
CA PHE A 168 13.32 -10.80 -10.64
C PHE A 168 14.81 -10.45 -10.50
N ASP A 169 15.26 -9.43 -11.26
CA ASP A 169 16.57 -8.78 -11.11
C ASP A 169 16.37 -7.28 -10.83
N PRO A 170 16.79 -6.76 -9.66
CA PRO A 170 16.62 -5.34 -9.35
C PRO A 170 17.42 -4.43 -10.30
N GLY A 171 18.49 -4.92 -10.92
CA GLY A 171 19.29 -4.20 -11.92
C GLY A 171 18.55 -3.95 -13.23
N ASP A 172 17.52 -4.74 -13.51
CA ASP A 172 16.65 -4.53 -14.67
C ASP A 172 15.65 -3.39 -14.44
N VAL A 173 15.34 -3.04 -13.19
CA VAL A 173 14.49 -1.90 -12.85
C VAL A 173 15.33 -0.66 -12.54
N HIS A 174 16.36 -0.81 -11.70
CA HIS A 174 17.27 0.28 -11.32
C HIS A 174 18.70 -0.04 -11.77
N PRO A 175 19.21 0.53 -12.86
CA PRO A 175 20.52 0.18 -13.44
C PRO A 175 21.70 0.27 -12.48
N ILE A 176 21.63 1.12 -11.45
CA ILE A 176 22.65 1.22 -10.39
C ILE A 176 22.80 -0.08 -9.58
N LEU A 177 21.80 -0.94 -9.59
CA LEU A 177 21.78 -2.23 -8.89
C LEU A 177 22.28 -3.39 -9.75
N LYS A 178 22.74 -3.13 -10.98
CA LYS A 178 23.17 -4.18 -11.90
C LYS A 178 24.22 -5.09 -11.26
N GLY A 179 23.94 -6.41 -11.29
CA GLY A 179 24.80 -7.43 -10.70
C GLY A 179 24.63 -7.64 -9.21
N GLN A 180 23.68 -6.97 -8.57
CA GLN A 180 23.30 -7.19 -7.17
C GLN A 180 22.02 -8.03 -7.12
N ALA A 181 22.07 -9.18 -6.48
CA ALA A 181 20.86 -10.01 -6.28
C ALA A 181 19.93 -9.39 -5.25
N ALA A 182 18.61 -9.47 -5.48
CA ALA A 182 17.60 -8.99 -4.53
C ALA A 182 17.79 -9.61 -3.12
N SER A 183 18.12 -10.91 -3.04
CA SER A 183 18.39 -11.61 -1.78
C SER A 183 19.58 -11.05 -0.98
N SER A 184 20.44 -10.27 -1.60
CA SER A 184 21.55 -9.58 -0.92
C SER A 184 21.14 -8.21 -0.34
N LEU A 185 20.06 -7.64 -0.83
CA LEU A 185 19.57 -6.29 -0.49
C LEU A 185 18.31 -6.32 0.37
N LEU A 186 17.57 -7.42 0.37
CA LEU A 186 16.39 -7.64 1.20
C LEU A 186 16.73 -8.39 2.48
N PRO A 187 15.84 -8.37 3.49
CA PRO A 187 15.99 -9.23 4.67
C PRO A 187 16.09 -10.71 4.28
N SER A 188 16.92 -11.45 4.98
CA SER A 188 17.11 -12.90 4.72
C SER A 188 15.87 -13.74 5.06
N GLN A 189 15.00 -13.22 5.91
CA GLN A 189 13.71 -13.81 6.28
C GLN A 189 12.66 -12.70 6.39
N PRO A 190 11.40 -12.97 6.03
CA PRO A 190 10.31 -12.05 6.27
C PRO A 190 10.14 -11.76 7.77
N LEU A 191 9.69 -10.56 8.11
CA LEU A 191 9.36 -10.22 9.49
C LEU A 191 8.24 -11.13 10.01
N ALA A 192 8.42 -11.68 11.22
CA ALA A 192 7.39 -12.49 11.87
C ALA A 192 6.24 -11.65 12.44
N LYS A 193 6.50 -10.37 12.68
CA LYS A 193 5.55 -9.40 13.23
C LYS A 193 5.82 -8.01 12.68
N VAL A 194 4.79 -7.17 12.66
CA VAL A 194 4.88 -5.73 12.35
C VAL A 194 4.10 -4.91 13.35
N GLN A 195 4.50 -3.65 13.54
CA GLN A 195 3.74 -2.66 14.31
C GLN A 195 2.57 -2.15 13.46
N ALA A 196 1.37 -2.19 14.00
CA ALA A 196 0.21 -1.54 13.40
C ALA A 196 0.33 -0.02 13.59
N ARG A 197 0.61 0.71 12.51
CA ARG A 197 0.59 2.18 12.51
C ARG A 197 -0.82 2.64 12.22
N HIS A 198 -1.52 3.02 13.29
CA HIS A 198 -2.93 3.42 13.24
C HIS A 198 -3.07 4.82 12.67
N THR A 199 -3.93 4.99 11.66
CA THR A 199 -4.22 6.31 11.10
C THR A 199 -5.18 7.07 11.98
N VAL A 200 -4.82 8.31 12.31
CA VAL A 200 -5.67 9.30 12.96
C VAL A 200 -6.18 10.25 11.88
N GLY A 201 -7.39 10.02 11.41
CA GLY A 201 -8.03 10.80 10.35
C GLY A 201 -8.38 12.22 10.81
N LEU A 202 -8.63 13.11 9.83
CA LEU A 202 -8.96 14.51 10.11
C LEU A 202 -10.22 14.68 10.95
N GLY A 203 -11.21 13.78 10.79
CA GLY A 203 -12.49 13.83 11.49
C GLY A 203 -12.63 12.86 12.66
N ASP A 204 -11.62 12.06 12.96
CA ASP A 204 -11.74 10.99 13.97
C ASP A 204 -11.86 11.55 15.38
N PRO A 205 -12.77 10.99 16.22
CA PRO A 205 -12.85 11.34 17.62
C PRO A 205 -11.58 10.87 18.37
N LEU A 206 -11.00 11.75 19.17
CA LEU A 206 -9.81 11.44 19.97
C LEU A 206 -10.15 10.76 21.29
N SER A 207 -11.37 10.98 21.79
CA SER A 207 -11.86 10.37 23.02
C SER A 207 -13.34 9.99 22.91
N ALA A 208 -13.76 9.02 23.72
CA ALA A 208 -15.16 8.58 23.77
C ALA A 208 -16.18 9.72 24.04
N ASN A 209 -15.74 10.79 24.72
CA ASN A 209 -16.59 11.94 25.01
C ASN A 209 -16.90 12.81 23.79
N GLN A 210 -16.17 12.65 22.69
CA GLN A 210 -16.41 13.36 21.43
C GLN A 210 -17.42 12.64 20.54
N ILE A 211 -17.81 11.41 20.89
CA ILE A 211 -18.79 10.62 20.14
C ILE A 211 -20.18 10.99 20.63
N THR A 212 -21.01 11.54 19.74
CA THR A 212 -22.40 11.85 20.06
C THR A 212 -23.25 10.57 20.16
N GLU A 213 -24.47 10.66 20.72
CA GLU A 213 -25.35 9.50 20.75
C GLU A 213 -25.72 9.00 19.35
N ASP A 214 -25.92 9.92 18.41
CA ASP A 214 -26.28 9.60 17.02
C ASP A 214 -25.10 8.97 16.23
N ASP A 215 -23.84 9.28 16.60
CA ASP A 215 -22.63 8.74 15.95
C ASP A 215 -22.12 7.45 16.63
N ARG A 216 -22.74 7.02 17.70
CA ARG A 216 -22.31 5.83 18.45
C ARG A 216 -22.60 4.55 17.66
N ILE A 217 -21.57 3.73 17.49
CA ILE A 217 -21.67 2.45 16.80
C ILE A 217 -21.65 1.33 17.85
N ASP A 218 -22.67 0.45 17.80
CA ASP A 218 -22.79 -0.70 18.71
C ASP A 218 -22.30 -1.99 18.01
N ASP A 219 -21.02 -2.01 17.65
CA ASP A 219 -20.37 -3.15 17.01
C ASP A 219 -19.24 -3.77 17.85
N SER A 220 -19.13 -3.38 19.10
CA SER A 220 -18.07 -3.81 20.06
C SER A 220 -16.65 -3.47 19.65
N LEU A 221 -16.43 -2.69 18.61
CA LEU A 221 -15.11 -2.24 18.19
C LEU A 221 -14.84 -0.81 18.72
N PRO A 222 -13.57 -0.45 18.99
CA PRO A 222 -13.23 0.90 19.42
C PRO A 222 -13.54 1.91 18.33
N GLN A 223 -13.99 3.10 18.71
CA GLN A 223 -14.42 4.15 17.78
C GLN A 223 -13.59 5.42 17.91
N SER A 224 -12.98 5.68 19.06
CA SER A 224 -12.10 6.84 19.28
C SER A 224 -10.64 6.42 19.45
N LEU A 225 -9.71 7.37 19.25
CA LEU A 225 -8.28 7.12 19.36
C LEU A 225 -7.89 6.52 20.72
N ASP A 226 -8.38 7.07 21.83
CA ASP A 226 -8.10 6.55 23.17
C ASP A 226 -8.61 5.13 23.39
N GLN A 227 -9.76 4.78 22.79
CA GLN A 227 -10.31 3.43 22.81
C GLN A 227 -9.45 2.49 21.95
N CYS A 228 -9.02 2.92 20.73
CA CYS A 228 -8.16 2.14 19.87
C CYS A 228 -6.79 1.85 20.53
N ILE A 229 -6.18 2.86 21.15
CA ILE A 229 -4.92 2.68 21.89
C ILE A 229 -5.07 1.61 22.97
N LYS A 230 -6.12 1.69 23.77
CA LYS A 230 -6.38 0.74 24.87
C LYS A 230 -6.71 -0.67 24.37
N ALA A 231 -7.57 -0.77 23.32
CA ALA A 231 -8.04 -2.06 22.83
C ALA A 231 -6.97 -2.85 22.09
N TYR A 232 -6.10 -2.17 21.34
CA TYR A 232 -5.08 -2.76 20.49
C TYR A 232 -3.67 -2.65 21.05
N GLY A 233 -3.45 -1.85 22.11
CA GLY A 233 -2.11 -1.56 22.65
C GLY A 233 -1.24 -0.78 21.66
N LEU A 234 -1.83 0.14 20.89
CA LEU A 234 -1.16 0.86 19.82
C LEU A 234 0.00 1.72 20.33
N ARG A 235 1.07 1.77 19.53
CA ARG A 235 2.27 2.59 19.77
C ARG A 235 2.72 3.36 18.53
N HIS A 236 2.29 2.96 17.32
CA HIS A 236 2.63 3.63 16.08
C HIS A 236 1.39 4.30 15.48
N PHE A 237 1.57 5.55 15.03
CA PHE A 237 0.46 6.37 14.55
C PHE A 237 0.83 7.05 13.22
N LYS A 238 -0.15 7.20 12.33
CA LYS A 238 -0.09 8.09 11.18
C LYS A 238 -1.09 9.21 11.40
N ILE A 239 -0.62 10.45 11.45
CA ILE A 239 -1.46 11.61 11.79
C ILE A 239 -1.63 12.46 10.55
N LYS A 240 -2.88 12.65 10.14
CA LYS A 240 -3.23 13.50 9.00
C LYS A 240 -3.14 14.98 9.39
N ILE A 241 -2.56 15.79 8.47
CA ILE A 241 -2.59 17.26 8.53
C ILE A 241 -3.33 17.80 7.30
N ASN A 242 -3.91 19.00 7.41
CA ASN A 242 -4.70 19.58 6.33
C ASN A 242 -4.10 20.85 5.71
N GLY A 243 -2.95 21.32 6.23
CA GLY A 243 -2.27 22.51 5.74
C GLY A 243 -2.78 23.84 6.32
N ASP A 244 -3.84 23.84 7.13
CA ASP A 244 -4.25 24.99 7.95
C ASP A 244 -3.47 24.96 9.26
N ILE A 245 -2.57 25.92 9.45
CA ILE A 245 -1.64 25.91 10.60
C ILE A 245 -2.35 26.00 11.94
N GLN A 246 -3.43 26.77 12.05
CA GLN A 246 -4.14 26.93 13.31
C GLN A 246 -4.86 25.63 13.68
N TRP A 247 -5.52 25.05 12.70
CA TRP A 247 -6.21 23.78 12.87
C TRP A 247 -5.22 22.64 13.18
N ASP A 248 -4.13 22.55 12.42
CA ASP A 248 -3.12 21.49 12.58
C ASP A 248 -2.44 21.60 13.95
N LEU A 249 -2.12 22.81 14.47
CA LEU A 249 -1.58 23.00 15.81
C LEU A 249 -2.54 22.51 16.90
N GLU A 250 -3.80 22.92 16.86
CA GLU A 250 -4.80 22.50 17.84
C GLU A 250 -5.04 21.00 17.80
N ARG A 251 -5.13 20.44 16.58
CA ARG A 251 -5.33 19.00 16.37
C ARG A 251 -4.14 18.20 16.89
N LEU A 252 -2.91 18.57 16.51
CA LEU A 252 -1.69 17.88 16.93
C LEU A 252 -1.49 17.92 18.44
N LYS A 253 -1.73 19.05 19.11
CA LYS A 253 -1.71 19.13 20.58
C LYS A 253 -2.70 18.13 21.22
N SER A 254 -3.91 18.07 20.68
CA SER A 254 -4.93 17.17 21.19
C SER A 254 -4.58 15.69 20.94
N VAL A 255 -4.06 15.36 19.75
CA VAL A 255 -3.58 14.01 19.41
C VAL A 255 -2.39 13.63 20.29
N ALA A 256 -1.38 14.51 20.40
CA ALA A 256 -0.19 14.29 21.24
C ALA A 256 -0.58 14.00 22.68
N LYS A 257 -1.46 14.82 23.26
CA LYS A 257 -1.98 14.61 24.63
C LYS A 257 -2.66 13.24 24.78
N THR A 258 -3.47 12.83 23.81
CA THR A 258 -4.18 11.54 23.86
C THR A 258 -3.19 10.38 23.76
N ILE A 259 -2.20 10.44 22.85
CA ILE A 259 -1.18 9.41 22.69
C ILE A 259 -0.33 9.30 23.95
N VAL A 260 0.24 10.40 24.43
CA VAL A 260 1.08 10.44 25.64
C VAL A 260 0.34 9.91 26.87
N GLN A 261 -0.95 10.20 26.98
CA GLN A 261 -1.77 9.75 28.11
C GLN A 261 -2.10 8.26 28.06
N HIS A 262 -2.25 7.66 26.88
CA HIS A 262 -2.83 6.32 26.73
C HIS A 262 -1.91 5.28 26.12
N ALA A 263 -0.90 5.65 25.32
CA ALA A 263 0.06 4.70 24.79
C ALA A 263 1.01 4.24 25.90
N ALA A 264 1.25 2.93 25.96
CA ALA A 264 2.15 2.34 26.95
C ALA A 264 3.60 2.33 26.41
N GLY A 265 4.52 2.98 27.09
CA GLY A 265 5.94 3.01 26.71
C GLY A 265 6.24 3.93 25.55
N ASP A 266 7.29 3.59 24.78
CA ASP A 266 7.70 4.37 23.61
C ASP A 266 6.66 4.29 22.49
N TYR A 267 6.42 5.43 21.88
CA TYR A 267 5.56 5.53 20.69
C TYR A 267 6.32 6.19 19.55
N ALA A 268 5.80 6.04 18.33
CA ALA A 268 6.33 6.70 17.15
C ALA A 268 5.17 7.11 16.22
N PHE A 269 5.40 8.14 15.41
CA PHE A 269 4.37 8.59 14.47
C PHE A 269 4.97 9.13 13.17
N SER A 270 4.14 9.16 12.12
CA SER A 270 4.37 9.89 10.89
C SER A 270 3.31 10.96 10.70
N LEU A 271 3.67 12.06 10.04
CA LEU A 271 2.70 13.02 9.53
C LEU A 271 2.41 12.73 8.06
N ASP A 272 1.16 12.88 7.67
CA ASP A 272 0.76 12.73 6.28
C ASP A 272 0.11 14.03 5.78
N GLY A 273 0.80 14.67 4.84
CA GLY A 273 0.38 15.93 4.24
C GLY A 273 -0.64 15.79 3.12
N ASN A 274 -0.86 14.58 2.59
CA ASN A 274 -1.80 14.29 1.51
C ASN A 274 -1.85 15.38 0.42
N GLU A 275 -0.67 15.83 -0.05
CA GLU A 275 -0.53 16.79 -1.15
C GLU A 275 -1.09 18.20 -0.87
N GLN A 276 -1.11 18.66 0.39
CA GLN A 276 -1.71 19.95 0.75
C GLN A 276 -0.90 21.18 0.30
N PHE A 277 0.41 21.01 0.03
CA PHE A 277 1.29 22.15 -0.26
C PHE A 277 1.70 22.19 -1.75
N GLN A 278 1.72 23.40 -2.31
CA GLN A 278 2.12 23.64 -3.71
C GLN A 278 3.61 24.07 -3.85
N SER A 279 4.33 24.26 -2.74
CA SER A 279 5.75 24.60 -2.73
C SER A 279 6.44 24.12 -1.45
N ILE A 280 7.75 23.90 -1.56
CA ILE A 280 8.57 23.54 -0.40
C ILE A 280 8.64 24.68 0.62
N THR A 281 8.60 25.94 0.16
CA THR A 281 8.62 27.12 1.03
C THR A 281 7.38 27.15 1.91
N SER A 282 6.18 26.96 1.35
CA SER A 282 4.94 26.93 2.14
C SER A 282 4.92 25.75 3.12
N PHE A 283 5.41 24.59 2.71
CA PHE A 283 5.54 23.44 3.60
C PHE A 283 6.55 23.69 4.72
N ARG A 284 7.73 24.23 4.41
CA ARG A 284 8.76 24.57 5.41
C ARG A 284 8.28 25.60 6.41
N ASP A 285 7.57 26.63 5.97
CA ASP A 285 7.01 27.65 6.86
C ASP A 285 5.94 27.06 7.80
N HIS A 286 5.10 26.16 7.28
CA HIS A 286 4.14 25.41 8.08
C HIS A 286 4.84 24.52 9.11
N TRP A 287 5.82 23.71 8.67
CA TRP A 287 6.64 22.85 9.53
C TRP A 287 7.34 23.63 10.64
N ASN A 288 7.95 24.79 10.30
CA ASN A 288 8.64 25.63 11.29
C ASN A 288 7.67 26.15 12.38
N GLN A 289 6.43 26.47 12.01
CA GLN A 289 5.42 26.88 12.99
C GLN A 289 5.03 25.72 13.91
N LEU A 290 4.85 24.51 13.36
CA LEU A 290 4.59 23.31 14.17
C LEU A 290 5.75 23.02 15.14
N ARG A 291 6.99 23.09 14.66
CA ARG A 291 8.21 22.83 15.46
C ARG A 291 8.48 23.89 16.54
N ASN A 292 8.02 25.11 16.33
CA ASN A 292 8.18 26.19 17.31
C ASN A 292 7.10 26.17 18.42
N GLU A 293 6.17 25.22 18.41
CA GLU A 293 5.17 25.03 19.44
C GLU A 293 5.75 24.25 20.64
N PRO A 294 6.00 24.89 21.82
CA PRO A 294 6.67 24.21 22.93
C PRO A 294 5.94 22.97 23.47
N GLU A 295 4.62 22.93 23.35
CA GLU A 295 3.80 21.78 23.78
C GLU A 295 4.03 20.54 22.92
N LEU A 296 4.60 20.69 21.74
CA LEU A 296 4.87 19.59 20.77
C LEU A 296 6.35 19.18 20.71
N ASP A 297 7.27 19.88 21.39
CA ASP A 297 8.72 19.61 21.31
C ASP A 297 9.07 18.13 21.59
N SER A 298 8.67 17.61 22.74
CA SER A 298 8.92 16.22 23.11
C SER A 298 8.15 15.23 22.23
N PHE A 299 6.99 15.62 21.70
CA PHE A 299 6.21 14.78 20.79
C PHE A 299 6.96 14.57 19.46
N PHE A 300 7.53 15.64 18.91
CA PHE A 300 8.28 15.56 17.65
C PHE A 300 9.59 14.78 17.71
N GLU A 301 10.13 14.48 18.90
CA GLU A 301 11.27 13.57 19.05
C GLU A 301 10.94 12.14 18.58
N HIS A 302 9.64 11.79 18.52
CA HIS A 302 9.13 10.49 18.09
C HIS A 302 8.67 10.46 16.62
N LEU A 303 8.92 11.54 15.85
CA LEU A 303 8.54 11.61 14.44
C LEU A 303 9.45 10.71 13.60
N LEU A 304 8.85 9.81 12.83
CA LEU A 304 9.55 8.92 11.90
C LEU A 304 9.87 9.62 10.56
N PHE A 305 8.85 10.23 9.96
CA PHE A 305 8.94 10.92 8.67
C PHE A 305 7.66 11.73 8.40
N ILE A 306 7.72 12.58 7.38
CA ILE A 306 6.57 13.28 6.80
C ILE A 306 6.32 12.73 5.40
N GLU A 307 5.08 12.33 5.13
CA GLU A 307 4.65 11.74 3.87
C GLU A 307 3.97 12.76 2.99
N GLN A 308 4.32 12.75 1.71
CA GLN A 308 3.71 13.48 0.60
C GLN A 308 3.14 14.87 0.97
N PRO A 309 3.95 15.79 1.49
CA PRO A 309 3.44 17.12 1.79
C PRO A 309 3.13 17.92 0.51
N LEU A 310 3.94 17.74 -0.55
CA LEU A 310 3.78 18.45 -1.81
C LEU A 310 2.79 17.76 -2.74
N HIS A 311 2.01 18.58 -3.46
CA HIS A 311 1.11 18.10 -4.50
C HIS A 311 1.88 17.32 -5.56
N ARG A 312 1.31 16.22 -6.08
CA ARG A 312 1.98 15.32 -7.05
C ARG A 312 2.49 16.01 -8.30
N ASP A 313 1.83 17.09 -8.75
CA ASP A 313 2.22 17.82 -9.95
C ASP A 313 3.55 18.59 -9.79
N VAL A 314 3.94 18.90 -8.56
CA VAL A 314 5.16 19.65 -8.24
C VAL A 314 6.20 18.85 -7.47
N ALA A 315 5.79 17.74 -6.82
CA ALA A 315 6.64 17.01 -5.88
C ALA A 315 7.93 16.45 -6.50
N LEU A 316 7.93 16.17 -7.80
CA LEU A 316 9.11 15.66 -8.51
C LEU A 316 9.74 16.70 -9.46
N ASP A 317 9.50 18.00 -9.25
CA ASP A 317 10.20 19.04 -9.99
C ASP A 317 11.67 19.12 -9.54
N GLU A 318 12.60 19.06 -10.50
CA GLU A 318 14.04 19.11 -10.24
C GLU A 318 14.48 20.42 -9.57
N ALA A 319 13.72 21.51 -9.75
CA ALA A 319 13.99 22.79 -9.10
C ALA A 319 13.95 22.69 -7.57
N LEU A 320 13.16 21.77 -7.00
CA LEU A 320 13.06 21.55 -5.55
C LEU A 320 14.39 21.13 -4.92
N LYS A 321 15.32 20.56 -5.71
CA LYS A 321 16.64 20.17 -5.20
C LYS A 321 17.36 21.32 -4.51
N THR A 322 17.34 22.50 -5.11
CA THR A 322 17.98 23.69 -4.53
C THR A 322 17.32 24.08 -3.20
N GLU A 323 16.01 23.97 -3.09
CA GLU A 323 15.28 24.30 -1.88
C GLU A 323 15.52 23.27 -0.77
N PHE A 324 15.58 21.98 -1.11
CA PHE A 324 15.97 20.91 -0.18
C PHE A 324 17.41 21.07 0.30
N ASP A 325 18.36 21.40 -0.57
CA ASP A 325 19.76 21.64 -0.20
C ASP A 325 19.91 22.83 0.77
N GLN A 326 18.99 23.83 0.69
CA GLN A 326 18.93 24.98 1.61
C GLN A 326 18.18 24.68 2.94
N TRP A 327 17.73 23.45 3.12
CA TRP A 327 17.04 23.00 4.35
C TRP A 327 17.68 21.71 4.90
N PRO A 328 18.94 21.79 5.42
CA PRO A 328 19.69 20.60 5.82
C PRO A 328 19.16 19.88 7.07
N ASP A 329 18.46 20.60 7.95
CA ASP A 329 17.88 20.10 9.22
C ASP A 329 16.40 19.68 9.07
N ARG A 330 15.93 19.49 7.84
CA ARG A 330 14.56 19.03 7.57
C ARG A 330 14.31 17.63 8.13
N PRO A 331 13.07 17.31 8.49
CA PRO A 331 12.67 15.94 8.77
C PRO A 331 12.85 15.04 7.54
N ALA A 332 12.86 13.74 7.73
CA ALA A 332 12.77 12.82 6.61
C ALA A 332 11.42 13.03 5.88
N VAL A 333 11.46 13.34 4.59
CA VAL A 333 10.27 13.51 3.74
C VAL A 333 10.25 12.41 2.71
N ILE A 334 9.11 11.73 2.55
CA ILE A 334 8.91 10.66 1.57
C ILE A 334 7.79 11.00 0.60
N ILE A 335 7.81 10.38 -0.58
CA ILE A 335 6.71 10.45 -1.56
C ILE A 335 5.72 9.30 -1.37
N ASP A 336 4.45 9.52 -1.75
CA ASP A 336 3.39 8.50 -1.81
C ASP A 336 2.66 8.56 -3.16
N GLU A 337 1.74 9.48 -3.37
CA GLU A 337 0.98 9.64 -4.61
C GLU A 337 1.87 10.00 -5.82
N SER A 338 3.05 10.57 -5.57
CA SER A 338 4.04 10.88 -6.61
C SER A 338 4.86 9.66 -7.07
N ASP A 339 4.76 8.52 -6.36
CA ASP A 339 5.47 7.29 -6.73
C ASP A 339 4.67 6.47 -7.76
N ALA A 340 4.47 7.07 -8.95
CA ALA A 340 3.61 6.53 -10.00
C ALA A 340 4.33 5.60 -10.99
N THR A 341 5.63 5.80 -11.22
CA THR A 341 6.42 5.08 -12.24
C THR A 341 7.72 4.51 -11.65
N LEU A 342 8.48 3.74 -12.44
CA LEU A 342 9.76 3.16 -12.02
C LEU A 342 10.82 4.24 -11.76
N GLU A 343 10.71 5.39 -12.39
CA GLU A 343 11.64 6.52 -12.27
C GLU A 343 11.33 7.43 -11.07
N SER A 344 10.14 7.29 -10.46
CA SER A 344 9.67 8.23 -9.43
C SER A 344 10.61 8.25 -8.22
N LEU A 345 10.96 7.09 -7.65
CA LEU A 345 11.86 7.04 -6.50
C LEU A 345 13.29 7.51 -6.82
N PRO A 346 13.95 7.07 -7.91
CA PRO A 346 15.26 7.64 -8.29
C PRO A 346 15.25 9.17 -8.40
N LYS A 347 14.23 9.77 -9.01
CA LYS A 347 14.06 11.23 -9.08
C LYS A 347 13.89 11.85 -7.71
N ALA A 348 13.01 11.29 -6.88
CA ALA A 348 12.79 11.78 -5.53
C ALA A 348 14.07 11.79 -4.69
N LEU A 349 14.86 10.71 -4.72
CA LEU A 349 16.15 10.64 -4.03
C LEU A 349 17.15 11.67 -4.55
N ALA A 350 17.21 11.89 -5.87
CA ALA A 350 18.08 12.90 -6.49
C ALA A 350 17.69 14.33 -6.11
N ILE A 351 16.42 14.60 -5.89
CA ILE A 351 15.88 15.90 -5.41
C ILE A 351 16.22 16.11 -3.94
N GLY A 352 16.20 15.05 -3.11
CA GLY A 352 16.50 15.15 -1.68
C GLY A 352 15.45 14.55 -0.75
N TYR A 353 14.45 13.86 -1.30
CA TYR A 353 13.55 13.03 -0.47
C TYR A 353 14.30 11.87 0.17
N ALA A 354 13.79 11.39 1.29
CA ALA A 354 14.38 10.26 2.02
C ALA A 354 13.87 8.90 1.52
N GLY A 355 12.83 8.85 0.71
CA GLY A 355 12.27 7.58 0.24
C GLY A 355 10.83 7.66 -0.25
N THR A 356 10.12 6.54 -0.10
CA THR A 356 8.73 6.37 -0.60
C THR A 356 7.89 5.51 0.32
N SER A 357 6.57 5.59 0.18
CA SER A 357 5.65 4.59 0.71
C SER A 357 5.46 3.44 -0.30
N HIS A 358 5.48 2.21 0.19
CA HIS A 358 5.02 1.05 -0.56
C HIS A 358 3.53 0.81 -0.31
N LYS A 359 2.78 0.65 -1.38
CA LYS A 359 1.40 0.13 -1.41
C LYS A 359 1.32 -0.90 -2.54
N ASN A 360 0.65 -2.02 -2.31
CA ASN A 360 0.51 -3.07 -3.33
C ASN A 360 -0.12 -2.56 -4.63
N CYS A 361 -1.01 -1.59 -4.55
CA CYS A 361 -1.62 -0.96 -5.72
C CYS A 361 -0.64 -0.23 -6.66
N LYS A 362 0.61 0.02 -6.20
CA LYS A 362 1.70 0.61 -7.00
C LYS A 362 2.59 -0.44 -7.68
N GLY A 363 2.37 -1.73 -7.41
CA GLY A 363 3.12 -2.86 -7.96
C GLY A 363 4.13 -3.47 -6.98
N ILE A 364 4.25 -4.80 -7.04
CA ILE A 364 5.12 -5.60 -6.16
C ILE A 364 6.57 -5.58 -6.63
N PHE A 365 6.83 -5.86 -7.91
CA PHE A 365 8.19 -5.85 -8.45
C PHE A 365 8.82 -4.46 -8.36
N LYS A 366 8.04 -3.39 -8.61
CA LYS A 366 8.45 -2.01 -8.35
C LYS A 366 8.78 -1.80 -6.87
N GLY A 367 7.93 -2.26 -5.96
CA GLY A 367 8.14 -2.16 -4.51
C GLY A 367 9.41 -2.86 -4.06
N ILE A 368 9.68 -4.07 -4.57
CA ILE A 368 10.90 -4.83 -4.29
C ILE A 368 12.13 -4.09 -4.84
N ALA A 369 12.07 -3.58 -6.08
CA ALA A 369 13.16 -2.81 -6.68
C ALA A 369 13.46 -1.55 -5.86
N ASN A 370 12.42 -0.82 -5.45
CA ASN A 370 12.55 0.37 -4.62
C ASN A 370 13.18 0.06 -3.26
N ALA A 371 12.79 -1.04 -2.60
CA ALA A 371 13.41 -1.48 -1.35
C ALA A 371 14.90 -1.78 -1.54
N CYS A 372 15.27 -2.48 -2.62
CA CYS A 372 16.66 -2.74 -2.97
C CYS A 372 17.45 -1.44 -3.21
N LEU A 373 16.86 -0.45 -3.90
CA LEU A 373 17.48 0.84 -4.15
C LEU A 373 17.72 1.62 -2.85
N LEU A 374 16.73 1.66 -1.97
CA LEU A 374 16.85 2.32 -0.66
C LEU A 374 17.92 1.65 0.21
N GLU A 375 17.99 0.32 0.21
CA GLU A 375 19.05 -0.40 0.94
C GLU A 375 20.43 -0.14 0.34
N HIS A 376 20.56 -0.08 -0.98
CA HIS A 376 21.81 0.32 -1.63
C HIS A 376 22.26 1.72 -1.17
N HIS A 377 21.35 2.70 -1.14
CA HIS A 377 21.65 4.04 -0.65
C HIS A 377 22.00 4.05 0.84
N ARG A 378 21.34 3.25 1.67
CA ARG A 378 21.61 3.12 3.11
C ARG A 378 23.02 2.57 3.36
N ARG A 379 23.45 1.56 2.60
CA ARG A 379 24.83 1.02 2.67
C ARG A 379 25.89 2.04 2.28
N ASN A 380 25.51 3.03 1.49
CA ASN A 380 26.38 4.15 1.12
C ASN A 380 26.28 5.36 2.08
N GLY A 381 25.67 5.18 3.25
CA GLY A 381 25.63 6.17 4.32
C GLY A 381 24.46 7.17 4.25
N ASN A 382 23.49 6.96 3.36
CA ASN A 382 22.32 7.81 3.28
C ASN A 382 21.22 7.32 4.25
N HIS A 383 20.52 8.24 4.89
CA HIS A 383 19.31 7.91 5.62
C HIS A 383 18.16 7.73 4.64
N THR A 384 17.58 6.53 4.57
CA THR A 384 16.47 6.21 3.68
C THR A 384 15.32 5.58 4.44
N VAL A 385 14.10 5.85 3.97
CA VAL A 385 12.85 5.41 4.59
C VAL A 385 11.95 4.74 3.56
N MET A 386 11.40 3.58 3.90
CA MET A 386 10.28 2.97 3.18
C MET A 386 9.13 2.76 4.15
N SER A 387 8.00 3.40 3.89
CA SER A 387 6.75 3.19 4.63
C SER A 387 5.97 2.04 4.01
N GLY A 388 5.24 1.28 4.81
CA GLY A 388 4.28 0.29 4.33
C GLY A 388 2.86 0.78 4.58
N GLU A 389 2.02 0.73 3.55
CA GLU A 389 0.68 1.32 3.56
C GLU A 389 -0.29 0.57 2.66
N ASP A 390 -1.59 0.90 2.76
CA ASP A 390 -2.63 0.30 1.96
C ASP A 390 -3.74 1.27 1.55
N LEU A 391 -4.76 0.76 0.89
CA LEU A 391 -5.98 1.48 0.48
C LEU A 391 -7.15 1.26 1.47
N CYS A 392 -6.89 1.16 2.77
CA CYS A 392 -7.88 0.78 3.79
C CYS A 392 -8.35 -0.68 3.68
N ASN A 393 -7.47 -1.55 3.22
CA ASN A 393 -7.78 -2.93 2.87
C ASN A 393 -8.23 -3.78 4.06
N VAL A 394 -9.10 -4.75 3.75
CA VAL A 394 -9.49 -5.86 4.63
C VAL A 394 -9.22 -7.20 3.95
N GLY A 395 -9.38 -8.31 4.69
CA GLY A 395 -9.32 -9.65 4.09
C GLY A 395 -10.50 -9.90 3.12
N PRO A 396 -10.56 -11.08 2.51
CA PRO A 396 -9.70 -12.25 2.75
C PRO A 396 -8.37 -12.24 1.98
N VAL A 397 -8.17 -11.37 0.98
CA VAL A 397 -6.99 -11.36 0.09
C VAL A 397 -6.13 -10.13 0.33
N ALA A 398 -6.68 -8.93 0.13
CA ALA A 398 -5.92 -7.69 0.02
C ALA A 398 -4.97 -7.44 1.22
N VAL A 399 -5.49 -7.39 2.46
CA VAL A 399 -4.67 -7.11 3.64
C VAL A 399 -3.60 -8.18 3.88
N ILE A 400 -3.88 -9.45 3.50
CA ILE A 400 -2.93 -10.53 3.69
C ILE A 400 -1.77 -10.39 2.70
N GLN A 401 -2.07 -10.04 1.44
CA GLN A 401 -1.03 -9.74 0.44
C GLN A 401 -0.22 -8.50 0.81
N ASP A 402 -0.86 -7.45 1.34
CA ASP A 402 -0.16 -6.26 1.84
C ASP A 402 0.83 -6.64 2.94
N LEU A 403 0.39 -7.40 3.93
CA LEU A 403 1.23 -7.82 5.05
C LEU A 403 2.36 -8.77 4.61
N ALA A 404 2.10 -9.67 3.64
CA ALA A 404 3.11 -10.58 3.11
C ALA A 404 4.29 -9.83 2.48
N ILE A 405 4.02 -8.85 1.64
CA ILE A 405 5.08 -8.08 0.99
C ILE A 405 5.79 -7.15 1.96
N MET A 406 5.07 -6.49 2.87
CA MET A 406 5.67 -5.61 3.87
C MET A 406 6.62 -6.38 4.80
N ALA A 407 6.25 -7.62 5.19
CA ALA A 407 7.13 -8.52 5.92
C ALA A 407 8.41 -8.83 5.14
N MET A 408 8.29 -9.11 3.84
CA MET A 408 9.43 -9.44 2.97
C MET A 408 10.34 -8.24 2.71
N LEU A 409 9.78 -7.03 2.60
CA LEU A 409 10.54 -5.79 2.45
C LEU A 409 11.19 -5.30 3.76
N GLY A 410 10.89 -5.94 4.90
CA GLY A 410 11.43 -5.56 6.21
C GLY A 410 10.82 -4.27 6.76
N ILE A 411 9.58 -3.95 6.41
CA ILE A 411 8.88 -2.75 6.88
C ILE A 411 8.25 -3.05 8.23
N GLU A 412 8.85 -2.54 9.30
CA GLU A 412 8.44 -2.85 10.67
C GLU A 412 7.17 -2.12 11.12
N SER A 413 6.92 -0.92 10.58
CA SER A 413 5.78 -0.06 10.95
C SER A 413 4.85 0.12 9.77
N VAL A 414 3.68 -0.51 9.82
CA VAL A 414 2.76 -0.64 8.69
C VAL A 414 1.45 0.08 8.97
N GLU A 415 1.07 1.03 8.10
CA GLU A 415 -0.24 1.69 8.20
C GLU A 415 -1.37 0.68 8.05
N ARG A 416 -2.31 0.73 8.98
CA ARG A 416 -3.53 -0.06 8.96
C ARG A 416 -4.74 0.80 9.29
N ASN A 417 -5.68 0.86 8.34
CA ASN A 417 -6.95 1.61 8.44
C ASN A 417 -8.14 0.67 8.52
N GLY A 418 -8.09 -0.45 7.77
CA GLY A 418 -9.21 -1.37 7.64
C GLY A 418 -9.74 -1.90 8.99
N HIS A 419 -8.87 -2.10 10.00
CA HIS A 419 -9.30 -2.52 11.33
C HIS A 419 -10.14 -1.47 12.07
N HIS A 420 -10.07 -0.20 11.66
CA HIS A 420 -10.77 0.92 12.30
C HIS A 420 -12.04 1.29 11.53
N TYR A 421 -11.94 1.42 10.21
CA TYR A 421 -13.07 1.88 9.39
C TYR A 421 -13.95 0.75 8.85
N MET A 422 -13.55 -0.50 8.98
CA MET A 422 -14.36 -1.66 8.60
C MET A 422 -14.66 -2.54 9.82
N ALA A 423 -15.82 -3.18 9.83
CA ALA A 423 -16.19 -4.14 10.87
C ALA A 423 -15.58 -5.55 10.56
N GLY A 424 -14.27 -5.63 10.39
CA GLY A 424 -13.59 -6.87 10.01
C GLY A 424 -14.18 -7.48 8.74
N LEU A 425 -14.48 -8.78 8.78
CA LEU A 425 -15.11 -9.52 7.68
C LEU A 425 -16.62 -9.72 7.84
N SER A 426 -17.29 -8.86 8.61
CA SER A 426 -18.75 -9.00 8.88
C SER A 426 -19.63 -9.03 7.63
N GLN A 427 -19.17 -8.40 6.53
CA GLN A 427 -19.89 -8.30 5.27
C GLN A 427 -19.53 -9.41 4.27
N PHE A 428 -18.63 -10.32 4.64
CA PHE A 428 -18.23 -11.46 3.80
C PHE A 428 -19.07 -12.70 4.11
N PRO A 429 -19.22 -13.63 3.14
CA PRO A 429 -19.92 -14.90 3.38
C PRO A 429 -19.35 -15.67 4.56
N HIS A 430 -20.22 -16.35 5.31
CA HIS A 430 -19.84 -17.09 6.52
C HIS A 430 -18.72 -18.11 6.27
N ARG A 431 -18.77 -18.83 5.14
CA ARG A 431 -17.71 -19.77 4.75
C ARG A 431 -16.35 -19.11 4.60
N THR A 432 -16.31 -17.94 3.97
CA THR A 432 -15.07 -17.14 3.84
C THR A 432 -14.54 -16.72 5.22
N GLN A 433 -15.45 -16.35 6.13
CA GLN A 433 -15.08 -16.00 7.50
C GLN A 433 -14.48 -17.21 8.27
N GLU A 434 -15.04 -18.42 8.09
CA GLU A 434 -14.50 -19.65 8.68
C GLU A 434 -13.12 -19.98 8.11
N GLN A 435 -12.98 -19.95 6.78
CA GLN A 435 -11.73 -20.27 6.10
C GLN A 435 -10.58 -19.35 6.53
N ILE A 436 -10.82 -18.04 6.71
CA ILE A 436 -9.77 -17.12 7.12
C ILE A 436 -9.33 -17.36 8.57
N LEU A 437 -10.25 -17.68 9.47
CA LEU A 437 -9.91 -18.02 10.86
C LEU A 437 -9.09 -19.32 10.94
N GLU A 438 -9.42 -20.29 10.08
CA GLU A 438 -8.74 -21.58 10.03
C GLU A 438 -7.34 -21.47 9.41
N ALA A 439 -7.21 -20.71 8.30
CA ALA A 439 -5.93 -20.55 7.59
C ALA A 439 -4.96 -19.59 8.29
N HIS A 440 -5.47 -18.61 8.99
CA HIS A 440 -4.69 -17.50 9.56
C HIS A 440 -4.92 -17.34 11.07
N ASP A 441 -4.79 -18.41 11.82
CA ASP A 441 -4.76 -18.38 13.28
C ASP A 441 -3.62 -17.45 13.76
N GLY A 442 -3.95 -16.58 14.72
CA GLY A 442 -3.04 -15.53 15.21
C GLY A 442 -3.08 -14.22 14.44
N LEU A 443 -3.40 -14.23 13.12
CA LEU A 443 -3.62 -13.00 12.34
C LEU A 443 -5.06 -12.49 12.50
N TYR A 444 -6.02 -13.39 12.57
CA TYR A 444 -7.44 -13.08 12.80
C TYR A 444 -7.92 -13.64 14.12
N LYS A 445 -8.88 -12.97 14.72
CA LYS A 445 -9.63 -13.40 15.89
C LYS A 445 -11.12 -13.16 15.70
N THR A 446 -11.94 -13.98 16.34
CA THR A 446 -13.38 -13.77 16.36
C THR A 446 -13.72 -12.56 17.25
N SER A 447 -14.48 -11.60 16.71
CA SER A 447 -15.03 -10.48 17.47
C SER A 447 -16.10 -10.94 18.47
N PRO A 448 -16.48 -10.13 19.47
CA PRO A 448 -17.56 -10.48 20.37
C PRO A 448 -18.92 -10.73 19.68
N LEU A 449 -19.10 -10.19 18.48
CA LEU A 449 -20.32 -10.37 17.68
C LEU A 449 -20.23 -11.50 16.65
N GLY A 450 -19.11 -12.23 16.59
CA GLY A 450 -18.99 -13.51 15.89
C GLY A 450 -18.24 -13.47 14.56
N TRP A 451 -17.90 -12.29 14.01
CA TRP A 451 -17.11 -12.23 12.75
C TRP A 451 -15.61 -12.05 13.00
N PRO A 452 -14.76 -12.43 12.01
CA PRO A 452 -13.31 -12.25 12.10
C PRO A 452 -12.89 -10.78 12.05
N THR A 453 -11.97 -10.41 12.92
CA THR A 453 -11.28 -9.11 12.90
C THR A 453 -9.77 -9.33 12.94
N LEU A 454 -9.01 -8.39 12.38
CA LEU A 454 -7.55 -8.41 12.47
C LEU A 454 -7.10 -8.42 13.94
N ALA A 455 -6.24 -9.37 14.30
CA ALA A 455 -5.74 -9.52 15.66
C ALA A 455 -4.54 -8.57 15.87
N ILE A 456 -4.81 -7.40 16.44
CA ILE A 456 -3.76 -6.47 16.88
C ILE A 456 -3.61 -6.65 18.40
N THR A 457 -2.41 -7.02 18.85
CA THR A 457 -2.10 -7.28 20.27
C THR A 457 -0.83 -6.57 20.66
N ASN A 458 -0.87 -5.72 21.68
CA ASN A 458 0.26 -4.86 22.08
C ASN A 458 0.81 -4.01 20.93
N GLY A 459 -0.05 -3.57 20.03
CA GLY A 459 0.30 -2.80 18.84
C GLY A 459 0.89 -3.63 17.69
N GLU A 460 1.05 -4.93 17.84
CA GLU A 460 1.67 -5.83 16.86
C GLU A 460 0.64 -6.70 16.14
N ILE A 461 0.99 -7.07 14.90
CA ILE A 461 0.27 -8.04 14.06
C ILE A 461 1.22 -9.21 13.82
N ASP A 462 0.78 -10.43 14.13
CA ASP A 462 1.53 -11.68 13.88
C ASP A 462 1.38 -12.09 12.41
N LEU A 463 2.49 -12.30 11.73
CA LEU A 463 2.55 -12.66 10.30
C LEU A 463 2.98 -14.11 10.06
N SER A 464 3.08 -14.93 11.12
CA SER A 464 3.59 -16.30 11.03
C SER A 464 2.76 -17.19 10.10
N SER A 465 1.45 -16.98 10.03
CA SER A 465 0.57 -17.72 9.10
C SER A 465 0.72 -17.21 7.66
N VAL A 466 0.83 -15.89 7.47
CA VAL A 466 0.99 -15.22 6.17
C VAL A 466 2.27 -15.65 5.47
N ASN A 467 3.39 -15.65 6.19
CA ASN A 467 4.73 -15.96 5.66
C ASN A 467 4.89 -17.41 5.17
N LYS A 468 3.95 -18.29 5.47
CA LYS A 468 3.95 -19.70 5.03
C LYS A 468 3.21 -19.93 3.72
N GLN A 469 2.44 -18.92 3.28
CA GLN A 469 1.57 -19.04 2.10
C GLN A 469 2.29 -18.59 0.81
N ALA A 470 1.74 -19.00 -0.32
CA ALA A 470 2.23 -18.66 -1.65
C ALA A 470 2.27 -17.12 -1.87
N PHE A 471 1.15 -16.44 -1.66
CA PHE A 471 1.08 -14.97 -1.57
C PHE A 471 -0.19 -14.56 -0.81
N GLY A 472 -0.40 -15.14 0.34
CA GLY A 472 -1.34 -14.58 1.30
C GLY A 472 -2.50 -15.45 1.73
N THR A 473 -3.39 -15.85 0.84
CA THR A 473 -4.70 -16.40 1.26
C THR A 473 -4.64 -17.72 2.02
N GLY A 474 -3.81 -18.65 1.60
CA GLY A 474 -3.68 -19.96 2.25
C GLY A 474 -4.86 -20.92 2.03
N PHE A 475 -5.88 -20.52 1.29
CA PHE A 475 -7.04 -21.32 0.91
C PHE A 475 -7.56 -20.89 -0.48
N ASP A 476 -8.41 -21.73 -1.08
CA ASP A 476 -9.07 -21.39 -2.33
C ASP A 476 -10.36 -20.62 -2.03
N LEU A 477 -10.36 -19.34 -2.45
CA LEU A 477 -11.51 -18.47 -2.28
C LEU A 477 -12.61 -18.85 -3.26
N ASP A 478 -13.81 -19.07 -2.77
CA ASP A 478 -15.00 -19.27 -3.60
C ASP A 478 -15.47 -17.93 -4.16
N LEU A 479 -15.11 -17.67 -5.42
CA LEU A 479 -15.47 -16.43 -6.11
C LEU A 479 -16.92 -16.41 -6.60
N GLY A 480 -17.58 -17.58 -6.71
CA GLY A 480 -18.98 -17.67 -7.14
C GLY A 480 -19.99 -17.05 -6.16
N VAL A 481 -19.52 -16.59 -4.99
CA VAL A 481 -20.35 -15.87 -4.01
C VAL A 481 -20.31 -14.35 -4.16
N PHE A 482 -19.47 -13.84 -5.08
CA PHE A 482 -19.32 -12.42 -5.40
C PHE A 482 -19.87 -12.13 -6.80
N ASP A 483 -20.16 -10.86 -7.06
CA ASP A 483 -20.71 -10.44 -8.35
C ASP A 483 -19.60 -10.45 -9.41
N GLU A 484 -19.83 -11.20 -10.51
CA GLU A 484 -18.88 -11.23 -11.64
C GLU A 484 -18.99 -9.97 -12.49
N ILE A 485 -17.84 -9.37 -12.79
CA ILE A 485 -17.73 -8.19 -13.64
C ILE A 485 -17.28 -8.62 -15.04
N SER A 486 -18.01 -8.17 -16.08
CA SER A 486 -17.65 -8.42 -17.48
C SER A 486 -16.22 -7.94 -17.78
N MET A 487 -15.45 -8.78 -18.48
CA MET A 487 -14.13 -8.44 -19.00
C MET A 487 -14.17 -7.54 -20.24
N SER A 488 -15.30 -7.46 -20.92
CA SER A 488 -15.47 -6.59 -22.08
C SER A 488 -15.64 -5.13 -21.63
N GLU A 489 -14.96 -4.20 -22.31
CA GLU A 489 -15.32 -2.78 -22.26
C GLU A 489 -16.69 -2.64 -22.94
N GLU A 490 -17.69 -2.06 -22.26
CA GLU A 490 -18.94 -1.62 -22.91
C GLU A 490 -18.72 -0.34 -23.71
#